data_a3d1640dd3f6aed230f91b1b08e66827
#
_entry.id   a3d1640dd3f6aed230f91b1b08e66827
#
_cell.length_a   1.000
_cell.length_b   1.000
_cell.length_c   1.000
_cell.angle_alpha   90.00
_cell.angle_beta   90.00
_cell.angle_gamma   90.00
#
_symmetry.space_group_name_H-M   'P 1'
#
loop_
_entity.id
_entity.type
_entity.pdbx_description
1 polymer ?
#
loop_
_entity_poly.entity_id
_entity_poly.type
_entity_poly.pdbx_seq_one_letter_code
_entity_poly.pdbx_strand_id
1 'polypeptide(L)'
;MIERKNHEGYADPTAYAALTRVIRQNRFAYICSPYRDNPRVNVMRARHYWKFTVSKGRIPIAPHLYFPQFMSEEMERERVMQMNFELLKLCGELWVFGDKITKGMEAEIAHAVRLRKKIRYFTTKFEEVL
;
A
#
# COMPACT_ATOMS: atom_id res chain seq x y z
N MET A 1 7.92 -16.15 -20.31
CA MET A 1 7.45 -16.88 -20.18
C MET A 1 7.46 -17.50 -19.30
N ILE A 2 7.21 -17.68 -18.91
CA ILE A 2 7.28 -18.17 -18.13
C ILE A 2 7.08 -19.33 -18.05
N GLU A 3 6.57 -19.77 -18.26
CA GLU A 3 6.43 -20.85 -18.15
C GLU A 3 6.74 -21.44 -19.06
N ARG A 4 7.14 -22.03 -19.09
CA ARG A 4 7.42 -22.60 -19.96
C ARG A 4 6.71 -23.62 -19.98
N LYS A 5 6.12 -23.90 -20.59
CA LYS A 5 5.51 -24.93 -20.70
C LYS A 5 6.39 -25.71 -21.26
N ASN A 6 7.17 -26.09 -21.12
CA ASN A 6 7.86 -26.98 -21.72
C ASN A 6 7.58 -26.94 -23.09
N HIS A 7 7.38 -25.97 -23.67
CA HIS A 7 7.14 -25.84 -25.04
C HIS A 7 5.90 -26.48 -25.47
N GLU A 8 5.30 -27.21 -24.63
CA GLU A 8 4.14 -27.84 -25.08
C GLU A 8 2.97 -27.29 -24.56
N GLY A 9 2.92 -26.25 -24.05
CA GLY A 9 1.70 -25.71 -23.67
C GLY A 9 1.34 -25.86 -22.23
N TYR A 10 2.02 -26.54 -21.44
CA TYR A 10 1.63 -26.60 -20.06
C TYR A 10 2.78 -26.13 -19.20
N ALA A 11 2.43 -25.65 -18.04
CA ALA A 11 3.36 -24.95 -17.18
C ALA A 11 4.51 -25.83 -16.76
N ASP A 12 5.69 -25.25 -16.79
CA ASP A 12 6.87 -25.82 -16.20
C ASP A 12 6.69 -25.79 -14.68
N PRO A 13 6.85 -26.90 -13.96
CA PRO A 13 6.70 -26.88 -12.49
C PRO A 13 7.63 -25.88 -11.81
N THR A 14 8.82 -25.67 -12.33
CA THR A 14 9.74 -24.69 -11.77
C THR A 14 9.20 -23.26 -11.94
N ALA A 15 8.64 -22.97 -13.11
CA ALA A 15 8.05 -21.66 -13.37
C ALA A 15 6.83 -21.44 -12.48
N TYR A 16 6.03 -22.48 -12.27
CA TYR A 16 4.87 -22.38 -11.40
C TYR A 16 5.29 -22.12 -9.96
N ALA A 17 6.30 -22.82 -9.48
CA ALA A 17 6.79 -22.61 -8.12
C ALA A 17 7.35 -21.21 -7.94
N ALA A 18 8.07 -20.70 -8.94
CA ALA A 18 8.62 -19.35 -8.89
C ALA A 18 7.51 -18.31 -8.85
N LEU A 19 6.47 -18.49 -9.67
CA LEU A 19 5.34 -17.57 -9.68
C LEU A 19 4.61 -17.59 -8.35
N THR A 20 4.38 -18.75 -7.78
CA THR A 20 3.73 -18.89 -6.49
C THR A 20 4.52 -18.16 -5.41
N ARG A 21 5.84 -18.28 -5.43
CA ARG A 21 6.68 -17.60 -4.47
C ARG A 21 6.60 -16.10 -4.60
N VAL A 22 6.59 -15.59 -5.82
CA VAL A 22 6.46 -14.15 -6.05
C VAL A 22 5.16 -13.63 -5.48
N ILE A 23 4.06 -14.35 -5.73
CA ILE A 23 2.75 -13.95 -5.20
C ILE A 23 2.76 -13.95 -3.67
N ARG A 24 3.34 -14.98 -3.06
CA ARG A 24 3.38 -15.07 -1.60
C ARG A 24 4.29 -14.02 -0.98
N GLN A 25 5.28 -13.55 -1.75
CA GLN A 25 6.23 -12.56 -1.28
C GLN A 25 5.88 -11.17 -1.78
N ASN A 26 4.58 -10.85 -1.87
CA ASN A 26 4.16 -9.52 -2.27
C ASN A 26 4.73 -8.52 -1.25
N ARG A 27 5.69 -7.74 -1.69
CA ARG A 27 6.42 -6.83 -0.81
C ARG A 27 5.86 -5.41 -0.84
N PHE A 28 4.78 -5.17 -1.56
CA PHE A 28 4.19 -3.86 -1.58
C PHE A 28 3.44 -3.61 -0.28
N ALA A 29 3.71 -2.47 0.33
CA ALA A 29 3.02 -2.03 1.53
C ALA A 29 2.36 -0.70 1.23
N TYR A 30 1.04 -0.64 1.44
CA TYR A 30 0.28 0.58 1.21
C TYR A 30 0.42 1.46 2.45
N ILE A 31 0.86 2.69 2.27
CA ILE A 31 1.05 3.62 3.38
C ILE A 31 -0.24 4.37 3.62
N CYS A 32 -0.82 4.17 4.80
CA CYS A 32 -2.05 4.82 5.23
C CYS A 32 -1.68 5.82 6.31
N SER A 33 -1.80 7.10 6.02
CA SER A 33 -1.45 8.16 6.95
C SER A 33 -2.26 9.42 6.65
N PRO A 34 -2.33 10.39 7.59
CA PRO A 34 -3.12 11.59 7.38
C PRO A 34 -2.62 12.44 6.22
N TYR A 35 -3.52 13.16 5.56
CA TYR A 35 -3.14 14.10 4.51
C TYR A 35 -3.86 15.45 4.66
N ARG A 36 -5.18 15.43 4.69
CA ARG A 36 -5.96 16.65 4.44
C ARG A 36 -5.92 17.75 5.49
N ASP A 37 -5.86 17.41 6.75
CA ASP A 37 -5.95 18.40 7.82
C ASP A 37 -4.72 19.30 7.89
N ASN A 38 -3.57 18.85 7.43
CA ASN A 38 -2.38 19.67 7.35
C ASN A 38 -1.48 19.09 6.26
N PRO A 39 -1.80 19.34 4.98
CA PRO A 39 -1.09 18.65 3.89
C PRO A 39 0.42 18.85 3.92
N ARG A 40 0.89 20.03 4.27
CA ARG A 40 2.31 20.32 4.25
C ARG A 40 3.09 19.44 5.24
N VAL A 41 2.61 19.39 6.47
CA VAL A 41 3.24 18.58 7.51
C VAL A 41 3.04 17.10 7.23
N ASN A 42 1.84 16.73 6.80
CA ASN A 42 1.52 15.33 6.54
C ASN A 42 2.30 14.74 5.37
N VAL A 43 2.57 15.55 4.34
CA VAL A 43 3.41 15.10 3.23
C VAL A 43 4.84 14.87 3.72
N MET A 44 5.35 15.77 4.55
CA MET A 44 6.69 15.61 5.09
C MET A 44 6.79 14.33 5.93
N ARG A 45 5.78 14.08 6.77
CA ARG A 45 5.73 12.86 7.57
C ARG A 45 5.63 11.62 6.71
N ALA A 46 4.78 11.67 5.67
CA ALA A 46 4.60 10.54 4.78
C ALA A 46 5.88 10.17 4.04
N ARG A 47 6.70 11.16 3.71
CA ARG A 47 8.00 10.89 3.10
C ARG A 47 8.91 10.10 4.04
N HIS A 48 8.84 10.38 5.34
CA HIS A 48 9.61 9.64 6.33
C HIS A 48 9.05 8.22 6.50
N TYR A 49 7.73 8.08 6.49
CA TYR A 49 7.10 6.75 6.54
C TYR A 49 7.50 5.92 5.34
N TRP A 50 7.60 6.56 4.18
CA TRP A 50 8.00 5.92 2.94
C TRP A 50 9.42 5.34 3.09
N LYS A 51 10.35 6.15 3.57
CA LYS A 51 11.73 5.72 3.76
C LYS A 51 11.83 4.61 4.81
N PHE A 52 11.06 4.72 5.89
CA PHE A 52 11.02 3.69 6.90
C PHE A 52 10.55 2.36 6.29
N THR A 53 9.52 2.41 5.46
CA THR A 53 8.97 1.22 4.81
C THR A 53 10.02 0.52 3.95
N VAL A 54 10.79 1.31 3.20
CA VAL A 54 11.90 0.77 2.40
C VAL A 54 12.93 0.11 3.30
N SER A 55 13.24 0.73 4.44
CA SER A 55 14.24 0.19 5.36
C SER A 55 13.82 -1.16 5.93
N LYS A 56 12.53 -1.48 5.88
CA LYS A 56 12.01 -2.76 6.34
C LYS A 56 11.87 -3.76 5.21
N GLY A 57 12.42 -3.46 4.04
CA GLY A 57 12.42 -4.38 2.91
C GLY A 57 11.13 -4.41 2.13
N ARG A 58 10.27 -3.41 2.31
CA ARG A 58 9.01 -3.34 1.57
C ARG A 58 9.07 -2.27 0.50
N ILE A 59 8.18 -2.37 -0.47
CA ILE A 59 8.06 -1.38 -1.53
C ILE A 59 6.84 -0.54 -1.20
N PRO A 60 7.02 0.74 -0.84
CA PRO A 60 5.90 1.56 -0.40
C PRO A 60 5.05 2.06 -1.55
N ILE A 61 3.74 2.07 -1.32
CA ILE A 61 2.77 2.69 -2.21
C ILE A 61 2.08 3.75 -1.36
N ALA A 62 2.33 5.01 -1.69
CA ALA A 62 1.78 6.15 -0.93
C ALA A 62 1.08 7.10 -1.89
N PRO A 63 -0.19 6.82 -2.24
CA PRO A 63 -0.89 7.63 -3.26
C PRO A 63 -1.00 9.10 -2.89
N HIS A 64 -1.09 9.42 -1.60
CA HIS A 64 -1.21 10.80 -1.17
C HIS A 64 0.08 11.61 -1.35
N LEU A 65 1.17 10.96 -1.75
CA LEU A 65 2.37 11.68 -2.17
C LEU A 65 2.38 11.92 -3.67
N TYR A 66 1.53 11.22 -4.41
CA TYR A 66 1.54 11.26 -5.86
C TYR A 66 0.34 11.98 -6.45
N PHE A 67 -0.87 11.52 -6.13
CA PHE A 67 -2.08 12.03 -6.76
C PHE A 67 -2.33 13.52 -6.54
N PRO A 68 -2.05 14.11 -5.37
CA PRO A 68 -2.32 15.55 -5.22
C PRO A 68 -1.54 16.45 -6.14
N GLN A 69 -0.50 15.94 -6.76
CA GLN A 69 0.25 16.71 -7.75
C GLN A 69 -0.54 16.88 -9.04
N PHE A 70 -1.55 16.06 -9.27
CA PHE A 70 -2.29 16.04 -10.52
C PHE A 70 -3.80 16.17 -10.34
N MET A 71 -4.32 15.94 -9.15
CA MET A 71 -5.74 15.89 -8.87
C MET A 71 -6.10 16.69 -7.64
N SER A 72 -7.31 17.24 -7.62
CA SER A 72 -7.81 17.98 -6.48
C SER A 72 -8.40 16.99 -5.47
N GLU A 73 -7.87 17.00 -4.26
CA GLU A 73 -8.39 16.16 -3.18
C GLU A 73 -9.82 16.53 -2.83
N GLU A 74 -10.16 17.80 -2.96
CA GLU A 74 -11.52 18.23 -2.64
C GLU A 74 -12.52 17.89 -3.72
N MET A 75 -12.19 18.21 -4.95
CA MET A 75 -13.14 18.08 -6.05
C MET A 75 -13.20 16.69 -6.68
N GLU A 76 -12.13 15.92 -6.52
CA GLU A 76 -12.04 14.60 -7.11
C GLU A 76 -11.88 13.51 -6.08
N ARG A 77 -12.34 13.79 -4.86
CA ARG A 77 -12.11 12.88 -3.74
C ARG A 77 -12.61 11.45 -3.99
N GLU A 78 -13.80 11.34 -4.58
CA GLU A 78 -14.36 10.02 -4.80
C GLU A 78 -13.52 9.21 -5.78
N ARG A 79 -13.07 9.86 -6.84
CA ARG A 79 -12.22 9.21 -7.83
C ARG A 79 -10.87 8.83 -7.22
N VAL A 80 -10.28 9.72 -6.42
CA VAL A 80 -9.02 9.45 -5.76
C VAL A 80 -9.15 8.25 -4.82
N MET A 81 -10.24 8.20 -4.05
CA MET A 81 -10.46 7.08 -3.14
C MET A 81 -10.61 5.76 -3.88
N GLN A 82 -11.30 5.76 -5.02
CA GLN A 82 -11.43 4.55 -5.82
C GLN A 82 -10.08 4.07 -6.34
N MET A 83 -9.24 5.01 -6.78
CA MET A 83 -7.91 4.67 -7.25
C MET A 83 -7.04 4.15 -6.10
N ASN A 84 -7.19 4.75 -4.92
CA ASN A 84 -6.47 4.27 -3.74
C ASN A 84 -6.86 2.83 -3.40
N PHE A 85 -8.15 2.51 -3.49
CA PHE A 85 -8.61 1.15 -3.22
C PHE A 85 -8.05 0.15 -4.23
N GLU A 86 -7.94 0.55 -5.49
CA GLU A 86 -7.33 -0.32 -6.49
C GLU A 86 -5.86 -0.57 -6.21
N LEU A 87 -5.15 0.46 -5.79
CA LEU A 87 -3.74 0.31 -5.42
C LEU A 87 -3.58 -0.56 -4.17
N LEU A 88 -4.47 -0.36 -3.19
CA LEU A 88 -4.45 -1.17 -1.98
C LEU A 88 -4.64 -2.64 -2.29
N LYS A 89 -5.52 -2.93 -3.26
CA LYS A 89 -5.76 -4.31 -3.66
C LYS A 89 -4.49 -4.99 -4.15
N LEU A 90 -3.60 -4.25 -4.79
CA LEU A 90 -2.34 -4.78 -5.31
C LEU A 90 -1.28 -4.98 -4.23
N CYS A 91 -1.46 -4.39 -3.06
CA CYS A 91 -0.46 -4.45 -2.01
C CYS A 91 -0.64 -5.70 -1.15
N GLY A 92 0.45 -6.18 -0.56
CA GLY A 92 0.38 -7.31 0.34
C GLY A 92 -0.10 -6.92 1.72
N GLU A 93 0.25 -5.72 2.16
CA GLU A 93 -0.08 -5.25 3.51
C GLU A 93 -0.47 -3.79 3.50
N LEU A 94 -1.23 -3.39 4.53
CA LEU A 94 -1.52 -1.99 4.78
C LEU A 94 -0.74 -1.59 6.04
N TRP A 95 0.04 -0.53 5.94
CA TRP A 95 0.79 -0.01 7.08
C TRP A 95 0.20 1.35 7.47
N VAL A 96 -0.33 1.42 8.69
CA VAL A 96 -0.99 2.62 9.21
C VAL A 96 -0.03 3.37 10.11
N PHE A 97 0.16 4.64 9.84
CA PHE A 97 1.13 5.46 10.58
C PHE A 97 0.44 6.62 11.30
N GLY A 98 0.94 6.89 12.50
CA GLY A 98 0.49 8.02 13.28
C GLY A 98 -0.49 7.62 14.36
N ASP A 99 -0.84 8.58 15.20
CA ASP A 99 -1.74 8.33 16.31
C ASP A 99 -3.14 8.86 16.05
N LYS A 100 -3.39 9.41 14.86
CA LYS A 100 -4.69 9.95 14.50
C LYS A 100 -5.21 9.23 13.26
N ILE A 101 -6.41 8.73 13.33
CA ILE A 101 -7.05 8.05 12.19
C ILE A 101 -8.09 9.00 11.59
N THR A 102 -7.85 9.45 10.38
CA THR A 102 -8.79 10.33 9.67
C THR A 102 -9.88 9.49 9.01
N LYS A 103 -10.91 10.16 8.49
CA LYS A 103 -11.99 9.44 7.79
C LYS A 103 -11.48 8.69 6.56
N GLY A 104 -10.55 9.31 5.82
CA GLY A 104 -9.98 8.63 4.66
C GLY A 104 -9.21 7.39 5.06
N MET A 105 -8.45 7.49 6.16
CA MET A 105 -7.73 6.35 6.68
C MET A 105 -8.68 5.25 7.14
N GLU A 106 -9.79 5.63 7.79
CA GLU A 106 -10.79 4.64 8.21
C GLU A 106 -11.32 3.85 7.02
N ALA A 107 -11.60 4.55 5.92
CA ALA A 107 -12.11 3.90 4.71
C ALA A 107 -11.08 2.92 4.14
N GLU A 108 -9.82 3.30 4.12
CA GLU A 108 -8.76 2.42 3.63
C GLU A 108 -8.57 1.21 4.53
N ILE A 109 -8.60 1.43 5.84
CA ILE A 109 -8.49 0.32 6.80
C ILE A 109 -9.66 -0.65 6.64
N ALA A 110 -10.88 -0.11 6.53
CA ALA A 110 -12.05 -0.95 6.35
C ALA A 110 -11.96 -1.76 5.05
N HIS A 111 -11.45 -1.15 4.00
CA HIS A 111 -11.28 -1.84 2.73
C HIS A 111 -10.24 -2.95 2.84
N ALA A 112 -9.13 -2.68 3.53
CA ALA A 112 -8.09 -3.68 3.76
C ALA A 112 -8.63 -4.86 4.55
N VAL A 113 -9.49 -4.61 5.55
CA VAL A 113 -10.12 -5.67 6.32
C VAL A 113 -10.98 -6.55 5.39
N ARG A 114 -11.78 -5.93 4.52
CA ARG A 114 -12.59 -6.69 3.57
C ARG A 114 -11.75 -7.52 2.63
N LEU A 115 -10.58 -7.02 2.25
CA LEU A 115 -9.67 -7.74 1.36
C LEU A 115 -8.79 -8.74 2.11
N ARG A 116 -8.95 -8.82 3.42
CA ARG A 116 -8.17 -9.72 4.29
C ARG A 116 -6.67 -9.45 4.20
N LYS A 117 -6.29 -8.19 4.07
CA LYS A 117 -4.90 -7.80 4.07
C LYS A 117 -4.39 -7.75 5.52
N LYS A 118 -3.11 -8.02 5.69
CA LYS A 118 -2.49 -7.83 6.99
C LYS A 118 -2.34 -6.33 7.22
N ILE A 119 -2.71 -5.87 8.42
CA ILE A 119 -2.64 -4.46 8.77
C ILE A 119 -1.65 -4.31 9.92
N ARG A 120 -0.70 -3.39 9.74
CA ARG A 120 0.27 -3.10 10.79
C ARG A 120 0.18 -1.64 11.14
N TYR A 121 0.32 -1.33 12.44
CA TYR A 121 0.20 0.02 12.95
C TYR A 121 1.52 0.49 13.51
N PHE A 122 1.91 1.71 13.19
CA PHE A 122 3.16 2.31 13.66
C PHE A 122 2.90 3.71 14.19
N THR A 123 3.64 4.08 15.24
CA THR A 123 3.58 5.45 15.76
C THR A 123 4.35 6.38 14.81
N THR A 124 4.26 7.69 15.06
CA THR A 124 5.03 8.67 14.29
C THR A 124 6.54 8.48 14.48
N LYS A 125 6.94 7.71 15.49
CA LYS A 125 8.35 7.42 15.75
C LYS A 125 8.73 6.02 15.28
N PHE A 126 7.92 5.44 14.40
CA PHE A 126 8.18 4.15 13.75
C PHE A 126 8.16 2.95 14.69
N GLU A 127 7.51 3.07 15.83
CA GLU A 127 7.35 1.95 16.76
C GLU A 127 6.08 1.20 16.40
N GLU A 128 6.19 -0.08 16.24
CA GLU A 128 5.02 -0.89 15.88
C GLU A 128 4.12 -1.12 17.10
N VAL A 129 2.82 -0.91 16.90
CA VAL A 129 1.82 -1.11 17.95
C VAL A 129 1.18 -2.46 17.69
N LEU A 130 1.28 -3.36 18.64
CA LEU A 130 0.75 -4.73 18.50
C LEU A 130 -0.60 -4.92 19.17
#